data_edeb55225d9ceb0dab619fdcd899ba5b
#
_entry.id   edeb55225d9ceb0dab619fdcd899ba5b
#
_cell.length_a   1.000
_cell.length_b   1.000
_cell.length_c   1.000
_cell.angle_alpha   90.00
_cell.angle_beta   90.00
_cell.angle_gamma   90.00
#
_symmetry.space_group_name_H-M   'P 1'
#
loop_
_entity.id
_entity.type
_entity.pdbx_description
1 polymer ?
#
loop_
_entity_poly.entity_id
_entity_poly.type
_entity_poly.pdbx_seq_one_letter_code
_entity_poly.pdbx_strand_id
1 'polypeptide(L)'
;MTIRNVILACVCASAIGCAPAPSSSSAPTPADAKAFLDNVNATTLKLGTQQSQAGWVQQTFITDDTEAIAARANQAANDAGAKFAKESTKYDKVQVSADDRRQLNLLKVSLVLATPSDPKESDELSKIMARLESTYGKGKWCTDPSKQETCKNIDEVSRILSVPGDEKALRAAWEGWHTISPPMRKDYQRFVELSNKGAKELGFADTGAMWRSKYDMPPDEFTKELDRLWDQVRPLYLKLHAYVRMKLHDKYGASAPANGPIPAHLLGNLWAQDWSNIYPLVAPPHADPGFSLTDILKKRKMPALDMVRTGERFYTSLGFAPLPRTFFERSLFVRPKDREVVCHASAWDLDYAEDIRIKMCIEPTAEDFTTIHHELGHNFYQRAYKDLPVLFRDSANDGFHEAIGDTIALSVTPEYLVRIGLLDKAPDTSRDIGLLMTRALEKIGFLPFGLLIDQWRWKVFAGEITPAQYNKAWWDLKLKYQGVVPPSARGEEFFDPGAKYHVPDNTPYTRYFLADILQFQFHRALAKTAGCTLPLNRCSTYESKAAGERLNKMLSMGQSRPWPEALETLTGSKQMDATAILDYFAPLSKWLDEQLAGRPIGW
;
A
#
# COMPACT_ATOMS: atom_id res chain seq x y z
N MET A 1 -61.95 14.74 -46.70
CA MET A 1 -61.79 14.89 -48.15
C MET A 1 -60.93 13.76 -48.66
N THR A 2 -61.55 12.85 -49.39
CA THR A 2 -61.11 11.59 -49.99
C THR A 2 -60.21 11.84 -51.21
N ILE A 3 -59.22 10.94 -51.45
CA ILE A 3 -58.73 10.49 -52.77
C ILE A 3 -57.65 9.44 -52.51
N ARG A 4 -57.88 8.21 -52.65
CA ARG A 4 -57.96 7.21 -53.73
C ARG A 4 -56.63 6.62 -54.18
N ASN A 5 -56.53 5.31 -53.95
CA ASN A 5 -55.59 4.29 -54.40
C ASN A 5 -55.24 4.35 -55.90
N VAL A 6 -53.95 4.02 -56.19
CA VAL A 6 -53.59 3.37 -57.47
C VAL A 6 -52.63 2.23 -57.12
N ILE A 7 -53.06 1.00 -57.44
CA ILE A 7 -52.29 -0.23 -57.42
C ILE A 7 -51.49 -0.34 -58.71
N LEU A 8 -50.18 -0.48 -58.64
CA LEU A 8 -49.38 -0.90 -59.79
C LEU A 8 -48.62 -2.19 -59.39
N ALA A 9 -49.02 -3.28 -59.96
CA ALA A 9 -48.37 -4.57 -59.85
C ALA A 9 -47.15 -4.59 -60.78
N CYS A 10 -45.99 -4.81 -60.20
CA CYS A 10 -44.76 -5.19 -60.93
C CYS A 10 -44.29 -6.58 -60.45
N VAL A 11 -44.29 -7.48 -61.38
CA VAL A 11 -43.70 -8.81 -61.29
C VAL A 11 -42.17 -8.66 -61.18
N CYS A 12 -41.57 -9.09 -60.09
CA CYS A 12 -40.11 -9.19 -59.97
C CYS A 12 -39.70 -10.65 -59.86
N ALA A 13 -38.87 -11.02 -60.79
CA ALA A 13 -38.21 -12.33 -60.88
C ALA A 13 -37.34 -12.57 -59.61
N SER A 14 -37.47 -13.77 -59.08
CA SER A 14 -36.70 -14.29 -57.94
C SER A 14 -35.24 -14.49 -58.35
N ALA A 15 -34.35 -13.55 -57.98
CA ALA A 15 -32.91 -13.81 -57.90
C ALA A 15 -32.61 -14.41 -56.55
N ILE A 16 -32.23 -15.69 -56.50
CA ILE A 16 -31.69 -16.37 -55.34
C ILE A 16 -30.29 -15.74 -55.09
N GLY A 17 -30.24 -14.74 -54.22
CA GLY A 17 -29.01 -14.21 -53.69
C GLY A 17 -28.45 -15.17 -52.65
N CYS A 18 -27.32 -15.80 -52.94
CA CYS A 18 -26.51 -16.49 -51.93
C CYS A 18 -26.20 -15.50 -50.81
N ALA A 19 -26.75 -15.73 -49.61
CA ALA A 19 -26.28 -15.06 -48.41
C ALA A 19 -24.79 -15.41 -48.25
N PRO A 20 -23.90 -14.46 -47.97
CA PRO A 20 -22.55 -14.77 -47.64
C PRO A 20 -22.53 -15.66 -46.38
N ALA A 21 -21.83 -16.79 -46.44
CA ALA A 21 -21.57 -17.66 -45.29
C ALA A 21 -21.00 -16.79 -44.15
N PRO A 22 -21.35 -17.08 -42.90
CA PRO A 22 -20.74 -16.39 -41.77
C PRO A 22 -19.22 -16.49 -41.90
N SER A 23 -18.54 -15.35 -41.98
CA SER A 23 -17.08 -15.27 -42.01
C SER A 23 -16.54 -16.09 -40.84
N SER A 24 -15.82 -17.18 -41.15
CA SER A 24 -14.99 -17.86 -40.15
C SER A 24 -14.12 -16.79 -39.51
N SER A 25 -14.29 -16.57 -38.21
CA SER A 25 -13.42 -15.66 -37.46
C SER A 25 -11.99 -16.17 -37.63
N SER A 26 -11.20 -15.49 -38.41
CA SER A 26 -9.78 -15.78 -38.53
C SER A 26 -9.13 -15.72 -37.15
N ALA A 27 -8.21 -16.63 -36.86
CA ALA A 27 -7.47 -16.58 -35.61
C ALA A 27 -6.81 -15.20 -35.44
N PRO A 28 -6.77 -14.63 -34.23
CA PRO A 28 -6.18 -13.32 -33.97
C PRO A 28 -4.73 -13.25 -34.45
N THR A 29 -4.34 -12.13 -35.05
CA THR A 29 -3.00 -11.89 -35.58
C THR A 29 -2.18 -10.97 -34.68
N PRO A 30 -0.86 -10.86 -34.84
CA PRO A 30 -0.03 -9.85 -34.17
C PRO A 30 -0.48 -8.41 -34.44
N ALA A 31 -0.99 -8.12 -35.64
CA ALA A 31 -1.53 -6.80 -36.00
C ALA A 31 -2.81 -6.48 -35.21
N ASP A 32 -3.68 -7.48 -35.03
CA ASP A 32 -4.89 -7.33 -34.21
C ASP A 32 -4.54 -7.07 -32.74
N ALA A 33 -3.52 -7.76 -32.21
CA ALA A 33 -3.04 -7.57 -30.84
C ALA A 33 -2.49 -6.15 -30.65
N LYS A 34 -1.71 -5.65 -31.63
CA LYS A 34 -1.19 -4.27 -31.57
C LYS A 34 -2.31 -3.23 -31.65
N ALA A 35 -3.25 -3.37 -32.57
CA ALA A 35 -4.40 -2.46 -32.69
C ALA A 35 -5.24 -2.46 -31.40
N PHE A 36 -5.41 -3.64 -30.77
CA PHE A 36 -6.06 -3.74 -29.47
C PHE A 36 -5.30 -2.95 -28.40
N LEU A 37 -3.98 -3.12 -28.28
CA LEU A 37 -3.16 -2.41 -27.30
C LEU A 37 -3.12 -0.90 -27.54
N ASP A 38 -3.09 -0.44 -28.79
CA ASP A 38 -3.17 0.97 -29.14
C ASP A 38 -4.50 1.59 -28.65
N ASN A 39 -5.61 0.88 -28.86
CA ASN A 39 -6.93 1.29 -28.34
C ASN A 39 -6.96 1.26 -26.80
N VAL A 40 -6.39 0.24 -26.17
CA VAL A 40 -6.32 0.13 -24.71
C VAL A 40 -5.54 1.31 -24.12
N ASN A 41 -4.34 1.61 -24.63
CA ASN A 41 -3.52 2.72 -24.14
C ASN A 41 -4.26 4.07 -24.29
N ALA A 42 -4.90 4.32 -25.43
CA ALA A 42 -5.67 5.56 -25.66
C ALA A 42 -6.87 5.68 -24.71
N THR A 43 -7.61 4.58 -24.52
CA THR A 43 -8.81 4.56 -23.66
C THR A 43 -8.42 4.68 -22.20
N THR A 44 -7.38 3.96 -21.74
CA THR A 44 -6.88 4.01 -20.37
C THR A 44 -6.37 5.40 -20.02
N LEU A 45 -5.61 6.04 -20.92
CA LEU A 45 -5.18 7.44 -20.74
C LEU A 45 -6.36 8.37 -20.54
N LYS A 46 -7.37 8.28 -21.41
CA LYS A 46 -8.58 9.12 -21.33
C LYS A 46 -9.35 8.92 -20.05
N LEU A 47 -9.66 7.66 -19.71
CA LEU A 47 -10.48 7.34 -18.54
C LEU A 47 -9.70 7.56 -17.25
N GLY A 48 -8.41 7.24 -17.21
CA GLY A 48 -7.54 7.49 -16.06
C GLY A 48 -7.41 8.99 -15.76
N THR A 49 -7.24 9.83 -16.79
CA THR A 49 -7.25 11.30 -16.63
C THR A 49 -8.58 11.78 -16.04
N GLN A 50 -9.72 11.29 -16.55
CA GLN A 50 -11.04 11.66 -16.03
C GLN A 50 -11.23 11.20 -14.57
N GLN A 51 -10.77 10.00 -14.25
CA GLN A 51 -10.82 9.44 -12.90
C GLN A 51 -9.96 10.25 -11.92
N SER A 52 -8.71 10.54 -12.29
CA SER A 52 -7.79 11.32 -11.46
C SER A 52 -8.31 12.75 -11.22
N GLN A 53 -8.85 13.41 -12.25
CA GLN A 53 -9.45 14.75 -12.12
C GLN A 53 -10.69 14.74 -11.23
N ALA A 54 -11.60 13.77 -11.42
CA ALA A 54 -12.80 13.63 -10.61
C ALA A 54 -12.46 13.32 -9.14
N GLY A 55 -11.51 12.43 -8.90
CA GLY A 55 -11.00 12.10 -7.56
C GLY A 55 -10.33 13.30 -6.89
N TRP A 56 -9.51 14.07 -7.61
CA TRP A 56 -8.92 15.29 -7.09
C TRP A 56 -9.98 16.29 -6.62
N VAL A 57 -11.00 16.56 -7.45
CA VAL A 57 -12.10 17.46 -7.10
C VAL A 57 -12.86 16.94 -5.89
N GLN A 58 -13.20 15.65 -5.87
CA GLN A 58 -13.90 15.02 -4.74
C GLN A 58 -13.10 15.17 -3.43
N GLN A 59 -11.80 14.91 -3.42
CA GLN A 59 -11.00 14.96 -2.20
C GLN A 59 -10.63 16.39 -1.76
N THR A 60 -10.67 17.36 -2.66
CA THR A 60 -10.37 18.77 -2.36
C THR A 60 -11.59 19.67 -2.24
N PHE A 61 -12.78 19.16 -2.51
CA PHE A 61 -14.07 19.82 -2.38
C PHE A 61 -15.19 18.78 -2.22
N ILE A 62 -15.41 18.33 -0.97
CA ILE A 62 -16.32 17.22 -0.67
C ILE A 62 -17.76 17.69 -0.69
N THR A 63 -18.58 17.13 -1.60
CA THR A 63 -20.03 17.30 -1.71
C THR A 63 -20.64 16.04 -2.29
N ASP A 64 -21.96 15.84 -2.12
CA ASP A 64 -22.69 14.74 -2.76
C ASP A 64 -22.48 14.71 -4.28
N ASP A 65 -22.41 15.88 -4.93
CA ASP A 65 -22.20 15.99 -6.38
C ASP A 65 -20.78 15.54 -6.78
N THR A 66 -19.73 15.96 -6.04
CA THR A 66 -18.36 15.57 -6.36
C THR A 66 -18.11 14.10 -6.08
N GLU A 67 -18.72 13.52 -5.04
CA GLU A 67 -18.73 12.08 -4.79
C GLU A 67 -19.39 11.32 -5.94
N ALA A 68 -20.56 11.76 -6.40
CA ALA A 68 -21.26 11.14 -7.53
C ALA A 68 -20.47 11.24 -8.86
N ILE A 69 -19.75 12.35 -9.09
CA ILE A 69 -18.87 12.52 -10.27
C ILE A 69 -17.69 11.54 -10.19
N ALA A 70 -17.01 11.47 -9.05
CA ALA A 70 -15.90 10.56 -8.85
C ALA A 70 -16.32 9.09 -8.96
N ALA A 71 -17.47 8.72 -8.38
CA ALA A 71 -18.01 7.36 -8.47
C ALA A 71 -18.26 6.94 -9.93
N ARG A 72 -18.84 7.80 -10.76
CA ARG A 72 -19.06 7.52 -12.19
C ARG A 72 -17.75 7.38 -12.97
N ALA A 73 -16.76 8.23 -12.69
CA ALA A 73 -15.46 8.15 -13.34
C ALA A 73 -14.71 6.86 -12.97
N ASN A 74 -14.74 6.49 -11.69
CA ASN A 74 -14.19 5.23 -11.18
C ASN A 74 -14.85 4.03 -11.84
N GLN A 75 -16.19 4.01 -11.90
CA GLN A 75 -16.94 2.93 -12.54
C GLN A 75 -16.55 2.76 -14.01
N ALA A 76 -16.48 3.86 -14.78
CA ALA A 76 -16.12 3.80 -16.19
C ALA A 76 -14.70 3.24 -16.43
N ALA A 77 -13.74 3.64 -15.59
CA ALA A 77 -12.36 3.14 -15.66
C ALA A 77 -12.28 1.66 -15.28
N ASN A 78 -12.97 1.23 -14.21
CA ASN A 78 -13.00 -0.16 -13.75
C ASN A 78 -13.67 -1.09 -14.78
N ASP A 79 -14.79 -0.68 -15.36
CA ASP A 79 -15.49 -1.46 -16.40
C ASP A 79 -14.62 -1.65 -17.64
N ALA A 80 -13.93 -0.59 -18.07
CA ALA A 80 -13.00 -0.67 -19.20
C ALA A 80 -11.83 -1.61 -18.88
N GLY A 81 -11.23 -1.51 -17.69
CA GLY A 81 -10.15 -2.37 -17.23
C GLY A 81 -10.55 -3.86 -17.22
N ALA A 82 -11.69 -4.18 -16.62
CA ALA A 82 -12.22 -5.53 -16.58
C ALA A 82 -12.50 -6.09 -18.00
N LYS A 83 -13.08 -5.27 -18.88
CA LYS A 83 -13.29 -5.62 -20.28
C LYS A 83 -11.98 -5.90 -21.01
N PHE A 84 -10.99 -5.03 -20.89
CA PHE A 84 -9.70 -5.17 -21.56
C PHE A 84 -8.93 -6.40 -21.05
N ALA A 85 -8.98 -6.69 -19.75
CA ALA A 85 -8.38 -7.89 -19.18
C ALA A 85 -8.98 -9.16 -19.81
N LYS A 86 -10.31 -9.24 -19.95
CA LYS A 86 -10.99 -10.38 -20.62
C LYS A 86 -10.63 -10.44 -22.11
N GLU A 87 -10.68 -9.33 -22.82
CA GLU A 87 -10.36 -9.30 -24.25
C GLU A 87 -8.91 -9.67 -24.53
N SER A 88 -7.98 -9.34 -23.63
CA SER A 88 -6.56 -9.67 -23.78
C SER A 88 -6.29 -11.17 -23.86
N THR A 89 -7.15 -12.02 -23.28
CA THR A 89 -7.01 -13.48 -23.31
C THR A 89 -7.05 -14.06 -24.73
N LYS A 90 -7.70 -13.36 -25.67
CA LYS A 90 -7.74 -13.76 -27.10
C LYS A 90 -6.34 -13.81 -27.72
N TYR A 91 -5.40 -13.05 -27.18
CA TYR A 91 -4.04 -12.90 -27.71
C TYR A 91 -2.99 -13.73 -26.95
N ASP A 92 -3.38 -14.58 -26.00
CA ASP A 92 -2.45 -15.36 -25.18
C ASP A 92 -1.51 -16.25 -26.00
N LYS A 93 -2.03 -16.81 -27.11
CA LYS A 93 -1.29 -17.70 -28.01
C LYS A 93 -0.71 -17.01 -29.23
N VAL A 94 -0.97 -15.71 -29.41
CA VAL A 94 -0.46 -14.92 -30.55
C VAL A 94 1.01 -14.57 -30.31
N GLN A 95 1.87 -14.77 -31.30
CA GLN A 95 3.27 -14.38 -31.23
C GLN A 95 3.38 -12.86 -31.42
N VAL A 96 3.71 -12.14 -30.36
CA VAL A 96 3.85 -10.68 -30.33
C VAL A 96 5.23 -10.28 -29.80
N SER A 97 5.59 -9.00 -29.86
CA SER A 97 6.80 -8.49 -29.24
C SER A 97 6.79 -8.73 -27.72
N ALA A 98 7.98 -8.69 -27.09
CA ALA A 98 8.09 -8.82 -25.63
C ALA A 98 7.32 -7.71 -24.89
N ASP A 99 7.37 -6.48 -25.41
CA ASP A 99 6.66 -5.33 -24.83
C ASP A 99 5.14 -5.47 -24.98
N ASP A 100 4.64 -5.92 -26.14
CA ASP A 100 3.22 -6.19 -26.32
C ASP A 100 2.74 -7.33 -25.41
N ARG A 101 3.54 -8.42 -25.30
CA ARG A 101 3.24 -9.52 -24.37
C ARG A 101 3.16 -9.04 -22.94
N ARG A 102 4.09 -8.17 -22.52
CA ARG A 102 4.08 -7.59 -21.18
C ARG A 102 2.83 -6.75 -20.95
N GLN A 103 2.45 -5.87 -21.88
CA GLN A 103 1.23 -5.07 -21.77
C GLN A 103 -0.03 -5.96 -21.67
N LEU A 104 -0.14 -7.01 -22.51
CA LEU A 104 -1.26 -7.97 -22.43
C LEU A 104 -1.34 -8.69 -21.08
N ASN A 105 -0.20 -9.04 -20.49
CA ASN A 105 -0.17 -9.67 -19.17
C ASN A 105 -0.54 -8.68 -18.06
N LEU A 106 -0.03 -7.46 -18.11
CA LEU A 106 -0.33 -6.42 -17.13
C LEU A 106 -1.83 -6.12 -17.05
N LEU A 107 -2.56 -6.13 -18.16
CA LEU A 107 -4.02 -5.97 -18.16
C LEU A 107 -4.75 -6.97 -17.25
N LYS A 108 -4.26 -8.20 -17.16
CA LYS A 108 -4.86 -9.25 -16.33
C LYS A 108 -4.46 -9.12 -14.86
N VAL A 109 -3.16 -8.90 -14.61
CA VAL A 109 -2.62 -8.88 -13.24
C VAL A 109 -2.78 -7.54 -12.51
N SER A 110 -3.16 -6.47 -13.22
CA SER A 110 -3.49 -5.18 -12.59
C SER A 110 -4.85 -5.18 -11.91
N LEU A 111 -5.73 -6.14 -12.22
CA LEU A 111 -7.02 -6.25 -11.57
C LEU A 111 -6.84 -6.70 -10.11
N VAL A 112 -7.42 -5.94 -9.19
CA VAL A 112 -7.54 -6.34 -7.77
C VAL A 112 -8.64 -7.39 -7.61
N LEU A 113 -9.72 -7.28 -8.41
CA LEU A 113 -10.86 -8.19 -8.39
C LEU A 113 -11.25 -8.55 -9.82
N ALA A 114 -11.18 -9.85 -10.13
CA ALA A 114 -11.74 -10.40 -11.36
C ALA A 114 -13.20 -10.81 -11.11
N THR A 115 -14.12 -10.23 -11.89
CA THR A 115 -15.55 -10.55 -11.79
C THR A 115 -15.93 -11.71 -12.71
N PRO A 116 -16.86 -12.62 -12.30
CA PRO A 116 -17.40 -13.64 -13.17
C PRO A 116 -18.03 -13.06 -14.44
N SER A 117 -18.03 -13.83 -15.53
CA SER A 117 -18.69 -13.44 -16.78
C SER A 117 -20.21 -13.52 -16.72
N ASP A 118 -20.76 -14.32 -15.81
CA ASP A 118 -22.21 -14.36 -15.56
C ASP A 118 -22.68 -13.05 -14.94
N PRO A 119 -23.62 -12.30 -15.59
CA PRO A 119 -24.06 -11.01 -15.09
C PRO A 119 -24.71 -11.08 -13.70
N LYS A 120 -25.38 -12.18 -13.35
CA LYS A 120 -26.03 -12.34 -12.04
C LYS A 120 -24.98 -12.53 -10.94
N GLU A 121 -23.96 -13.33 -11.21
CA GLU A 121 -22.86 -13.54 -10.26
C GLU A 121 -21.98 -12.29 -10.11
N SER A 122 -21.77 -11.55 -11.20
CA SER A 122 -21.06 -10.25 -11.15
C SER A 122 -21.83 -9.21 -10.32
N ASP A 123 -23.15 -9.13 -10.48
CA ASP A 123 -24.01 -8.27 -9.67
C ASP A 123 -24.04 -8.71 -8.20
N GLU A 124 -24.12 -10.04 -7.94
CA GLU A 124 -24.04 -10.60 -6.59
C GLU A 124 -22.71 -10.22 -5.92
N LEU A 125 -21.57 -10.38 -6.62
CA LEU A 125 -20.25 -10.04 -6.12
C LEU A 125 -20.15 -8.54 -5.75
N SER A 126 -20.63 -7.67 -6.62
CA SER A 126 -20.66 -6.22 -6.38
C SER A 126 -21.47 -5.85 -5.14
N LYS A 127 -22.62 -6.48 -4.95
CA LYS A 127 -23.46 -6.29 -3.75
C LYS A 127 -22.80 -6.81 -2.48
N ILE A 128 -22.09 -7.94 -2.55
CA ILE A 128 -21.33 -8.49 -1.42
C ILE A 128 -20.22 -7.54 -1.03
N MET A 129 -19.43 -7.04 -1.99
CA MET A 129 -18.36 -6.07 -1.72
C MET A 129 -18.89 -4.82 -1.01
N ALA A 130 -19.97 -4.24 -1.54
CA ALA A 130 -20.61 -3.07 -0.93
C ALA A 130 -21.11 -3.35 0.51
N ARG A 131 -21.63 -4.57 0.79
CA ARG A 131 -22.06 -4.93 2.15
C ARG A 131 -20.88 -5.12 3.10
N LEU A 132 -19.80 -5.77 2.66
CA LEU A 132 -18.59 -5.98 3.46
C LEU A 132 -17.99 -4.63 3.87
N GLU A 133 -17.79 -3.72 2.90
CA GLU A 133 -17.28 -2.38 3.13
C GLU A 133 -18.20 -1.55 4.03
N SER A 134 -19.51 -1.55 3.75
CA SER A 134 -20.51 -0.83 4.55
C SER A 134 -20.60 -1.36 6.00
N THR A 135 -20.49 -2.67 6.21
CA THR A 135 -20.51 -3.27 7.55
C THR A 135 -19.28 -2.82 8.34
N TYR A 136 -18.11 -2.81 7.70
CA TYR A 136 -16.90 -2.30 8.32
C TYR A 136 -17.01 -0.80 8.64
N GLY A 137 -17.38 0.02 7.66
CA GLY A 137 -17.44 1.48 7.80
C GLY A 137 -18.46 1.97 8.82
N LYS A 138 -19.56 1.22 9.02
CA LYS A 138 -20.58 1.49 10.06
C LYS A 138 -20.25 0.85 11.41
N GLY A 139 -19.15 0.10 11.50
CA GLY A 139 -18.74 -0.62 12.69
C GLY A 139 -18.60 0.28 13.90
N LYS A 140 -19.19 -0.12 15.02
CA LYS A 140 -19.11 0.57 16.32
C LYS A 140 -19.06 -0.44 17.45
N TRP A 141 -18.34 -0.09 18.49
CA TRP A 141 -18.38 -0.78 19.76
C TRP A 141 -19.12 0.05 20.79
N CYS A 142 -20.14 -0.52 21.43
CA CYS A 142 -20.93 0.13 22.46
C CYS A 142 -20.65 -0.53 23.81
N THR A 143 -20.24 0.23 24.82
CA THR A 143 -20.04 -0.29 26.19
C THR A 143 -21.37 -0.67 26.83
N ASP A 144 -22.46 -0.02 26.43
CA ASP A 144 -23.85 -0.38 26.72
C ASP A 144 -24.65 -0.36 25.40
N PRO A 145 -24.96 -1.54 24.80
CA PRO A 145 -25.69 -1.59 23.53
C PRO A 145 -27.08 -0.92 23.53
N SER A 146 -27.66 -0.68 24.72
CA SER A 146 -28.94 0.00 24.84
C SER A 146 -28.83 1.52 24.74
N LYS A 147 -27.59 2.08 24.74
CA LYS A 147 -27.32 3.52 24.79
C LYS A 147 -26.39 3.93 23.68
N GLN A 148 -26.94 4.59 22.67
CA GLN A 148 -26.20 5.03 21.46
C GLN A 148 -25.00 5.93 21.79
N GLU A 149 -25.08 6.75 22.81
CA GLU A 149 -24.02 7.65 23.28
C GLU A 149 -22.79 6.91 23.83
N THR A 150 -22.90 5.61 24.11
CA THR A 150 -21.80 4.76 24.57
C THR A 150 -21.06 4.09 23.42
N CYS A 151 -21.53 4.27 22.18
CA CYS A 151 -20.98 3.63 21.01
C CYS A 151 -19.78 4.43 20.45
N LYS A 152 -18.68 3.74 20.22
CA LYS A 152 -17.42 4.28 19.73
C LYS A 152 -17.12 3.77 18.32
N ASN A 153 -16.72 4.66 17.44
CA ASN A 153 -16.22 4.31 16.12
C ASN A 153 -14.74 3.86 16.19
N ILE A 154 -14.17 3.51 15.02
CA ILE A 154 -12.78 3.02 14.92
C ILE A 154 -11.76 4.03 15.47
N ASP A 155 -11.96 5.34 15.21
CA ASP A 155 -11.01 6.38 15.64
C ASP A 155 -11.01 6.53 17.15
N GLU A 156 -12.19 6.45 17.77
CA GLU A 156 -12.34 6.52 19.21
C GLU A 156 -11.78 5.28 19.92
N VAL A 157 -11.98 4.09 19.34
CA VAL A 157 -11.40 2.84 19.84
C VAL A 157 -9.88 2.86 19.68
N SER A 158 -9.38 3.29 18.53
CA SER A 158 -7.94 3.41 18.26
C SER A 158 -7.27 4.38 19.25
N ARG A 159 -7.91 5.51 19.58
CA ARG A 159 -7.40 6.45 20.60
C ARG A 159 -7.31 5.84 22.00
N ILE A 160 -8.22 4.94 22.37
CA ILE A 160 -8.11 4.22 23.64
C ILE A 160 -6.86 3.33 23.63
N LEU A 161 -6.64 2.58 22.56
CA LEU A 161 -5.53 1.65 22.43
C LEU A 161 -4.17 2.34 22.26
N SER A 162 -4.15 3.56 21.70
CA SER A 162 -2.90 4.29 21.46
C SER A 162 -2.27 4.86 22.73
N VAL A 163 -3.00 4.89 23.85
CA VAL A 163 -2.47 5.39 25.13
C VAL A 163 -2.24 4.22 26.08
N PRO A 164 -0.98 3.94 26.49
CA PRO A 164 -0.70 2.92 27.51
C PRO A 164 -1.43 3.24 28.81
N GLY A 165 -2.48 2.47 29.13
CA GLY A 165 -3.39 2.76 30.21
C GLY A 165 -3.78 1.54 31.06
N ASP A 166 -5.00 1.53 31.55
CA ASP A 166 -5.58 0.38 32.27
C ASP A 166 -5.76 -0.82 31.32
N GLU A 167 -5.21 -1.95 31.67
CA GLU A 167 -5.24 -3.18 30.84
C GLU A 167 -6.68 -3.62 30.53
N LYS A 168 -7.58 -3.52 31.50
CA LYS A 168 -8.98 -3.93 31.30
C LYS A 168 -9.70 -3.04 30.28
N ALA A 169 -9.41 -1.73 30.29
CA ALA A 169 -9.97 -0.82 29.31
C ALA A 169 -9.41 -1.08 27.91
N LEU A 170 -8.08 -1.33 27.79
CA LEU A 170 -7.45 -1.71 26.53
C LEU A 170 -8.05 -3.01 25.97
N ARG A 171 -8.21 -4.03 26.83
CA ARG A 171 -8.82 -5.31 26.47
C ARG A 171 -10.25 -5.14 26.00
N ALA A 172 -11.09 -4.42 26.77
CA ALA A 172 -12.48 -4.19 26.42
C ALA A 172 -12.63 -3.46 25.08
N ALA A 173 -11.81 -2.45 24.82
CA ALA A 173 -11.79 -1.72 23.54
C ALA A 173 -11.39 -2.63 22.37
N TRP A 174 -10.37 -3.45 22.55
CA TRP A 174 -9.90 -4.40 21.55
C TRP A 174 -10.96 -5.47 21.24
N GLU A 175 -11.48 -6.15 22.27
CA GLU A 175 -12.53 -7.17 22.13
C GLU A 175 -13.79 -6.56 21.51
N GLY A 176 -14.16 -5.36 21.95
CA GLY A 176 -15.32 -4.64 21.46
C GLY A 176 -15.27 -4.33 19.97
N TRP A 177 -14.14 -3.84 19.46
CA TRP A 177 -14.00 -3.61 18.02
C TRP A 177 -14.14 -4.89 17.20
N HIS A 178 -13.57 -6.00 17.65
CA HIS A 178 -13.62 -7.28 16.94
C HIS A 178 -15.03 -7.92 16.90
N THR A 179 -16.05 -7.31 17.53
CA THR A 179 -17.45 -7.75 17.40
C THR A 179 -18.11 -7.32 16.09
N ILE A 180 -17.52 -6.40 15.33
CA ILE A 180 -18.09 -5.91 14.07
C ILE A 180 -17.99 -6.93 12.93
N SER A 181 -17.04 -7.86 13.01
CA SER A 181 -16.65 -8.71 11.87
C SER A 181 -17.39 -10.05 11.75
N PRO A 182 -17.88 -10.72 12.79
CA PRO A 182 -18.62 -11.99 12.64
C PRO A 182 -19.76 -11.96 11.63
N PRO A 183 -20.57 -10.89 11.50
CA PRO A 183 -21.63 -10.83 10.49
C PRO A 183 -21.13 -10.88 9.03
N MET A 184 -19.89 -10.47 8.78
CA MET A 184 -19.29 -10.45 7.43
C MET A 184 -18.90 -11.85 6.92
N ARG A 185 -18.77 -12.84 7.79
CA ARG A 185 -18.15 -14.14 7.48
C ARG A 185 -18.81 -14.87 6.33
N LYS A 186 -20.14 -14.91 6.23
CA LYS A 186 -20.87 -15.56 5.15
C LYS A 186 -20.67 -14.84 3.81
N ASP A 187 -20.76 -13.53 3.84
CA ASP A 187 -20.51 -12.72 2.65
C ASP A 187 -19.06 -12.87 2.17
N TYR A 188 -18.09 -12.93 3.08
CA TYR A 188 -16.68 -13.15 2.73
C TYR A 188 -16.45 -14.53 2.12
N GLN A 189 -17.08 -15.58 2.62
CA GLN A 189 -17.03 -16.91 1.99
C GLN A 189 -17.57 -16.86 0.55
N ARG A 190 -18.73 -16.24 0.33
CA ARG A 190 -19.32 -16.15 -1.01
C ARG A 190 -18.49 -15.26 -1.93
N PHE A 191 -17.91 -14.18 -1.40
CA PHE A 191 -16.93 -13.34 -2.09
C PHE A 191 -15.74 -14.18 -2.62
N VAL A 192 -15.15 -15.04 -1.80
CA VAL A 192 -14.03 -15.93 -2.20
C VAL A 192 -14.43 -16.84 -3.36
N GLU A 193 -15.61 -17.45 -3.32
CA GLU A 193 -16.11 -18.31 -4.38
C GLU A 193 -16.24 -17.56 -5.71
N LEU A 194 -16.86 -16.38 -5.69
CA LEU A 194 -17.14 -15.60 -6.90
C LEU A 194 -15.86 -14.95 -7.47
N SER A 195 -14.99 -14.41 -6.63
CA SER A 195 -13.72 -13.85 -7.06
C SER A 195 -12.80 -14.89 -7.69
N ASN A 196 -12.75 -16.09 -7.10
CA ASN A 196 -12.00 -17.23 -7.68
C ASN A 196 -12.58 -17.67 -9.03
N LYS A 197 -13.90 -17.62 -9.23
CA LYS A 197 -14.50 -17.91 -10.53
C LYS A 197 -14.03 -16.89 -11.57
N GLY A 198 -14.05 -15.61 -11.26
CA GLY A 198 -13.54 -14.56 -12.15
C GLY A 198 -12.05 -14.71 -12.47
N ALA A 199 -11.22 -15.02 -11.47
CA ALA A 199 -9.79 -15.26 -11.68
C ALA A 199 -9.52 -16.47 -12.59
N LYS A 200 -10.29 -17.55 -12.46
CA LYS A 200 -10.20 -18.73 -13.33
C LYS A 200 -10.58 -18.42 -14.79
N GLU A 201 -11.55 -17.55 -15.03
CA GLU A 201 -11.90 -17.09 -16.37
C GLU A 201 -10.78 -16.29 -17.05
N LEU A 202 -9.88 -15.69 -16.26
CA LEU A 202 -8.66 -15.01 -16.74
C LEU A 202 -7.44 -15.94 -16.85
N GLY A 203 -7.59 -17.23 -16.52
CA GLY A 203 -6.53 -18.25 -16.63
C GLY A 203 -5.70 -18.45 -15.37
N PHE A 204 -6.09 -17.89 -14.22
CA PHE A 204 -5.42 -18.12 -12.94
C PHE A 204 -6.06 -19.26 -12.15
N ALA A 205 -5.31 -19.88 -11.25
CA ALA A 205 -5.83 -20.96 -10.40
C ALA A 205 -6.88 -20.42 -9.40
N ASP A 206 -6.63 -19.25 -8.85
CA ASP A 206 -7.47 -18.54 -7.88
C ASP A 206 -7.09 -17.05 -7.83
N THR A 207 -7.80 -16.25 -7.05
CA THR A 207 -7.54 -14.82 -6.85
C THR A 207 -6.16 -14.56 -6.23
N GLY A 208 -5.72 -15.41 -5.31
CA GLY A 208 -4.39 -15.29 -4.68
C GLY A 208 -3.26 -15.56 -5.66
N ALA A 209 -3.43 -16.52 -6.56
CA ALA A 209 -2.48 -16.78 -7.66
C ALA A 209 -2.44 -15.59 -8.65
N MET A 210 -3.59 -14.99 -8.96
CA MET A 210 -3.67 -13.78 -9.79
C MET A 210 -2.86 -12.63 -9.15
N TRP A 211 -3.05 -12.34 -7.87
CA TRP A 211 -2.31 -11.28 -7.16
C TRP A 211 -0.81 -11.52 -7.15
N ARG A 212 -0.38 -12.77 -6.84
CA ARG A 212 1.05 -13.12 -6.81
C ARG A 212 1.70 -13.06 -8.18
N SER A 213 0.96 -13.35 -9.25
CA SER A 213 1.46 -13.28 -10.63
C SER A 213 1.85 -11.86 -11.07
N LYS A 214 1.38 -10.81 -10.37
CA LYS A 214 1.76 -9.42 -10.62
C LYS A 214 3.24 -9.14 -10.33
N TYR A 215 3.89 -9.99 -9.54
CA TYR A 215 5.27 -9.78 -9.10
C TYR A 215 6.32 -10.43 -10.02
N ASP A 216 6.00 -10.64 -11.30
CA ASP A 216 6.92 -11.13 -12.35
C ASP A 216 7.62 -12.46 -11.99
N MET A 217 6.99 -13.32 -11.20
CA MET A 217 7.48 -14.64 -10.83
C MET A 217 6.34 -15.62 -10.58
N PRO A 218 6.59 -16.95 -10.64
CA PRO A 218 5.58 -17.93 -10.29
C PRO A 218 5.01 -17.69 -8.88
N PRO A 219 3.68 -17.81 -8.68
CA PRO A 219 3.04 -17.49 -7.39
C PRO A 219 3.66 -18.17 -6.18
N ASP A 220 4.07 -19.44 -6.30
CA ASP A 220 4.65 -20.19 -5.17
C ASP A 220 6.10 -19.80 -4.89
N GLU A 221 6.85 -19.37 -5.92
CA GLU A 221 8.20 -18.84 -5.74
C GLU A 221 8.15 -17.46 -5.07
N PHE A 222 7.18 -16.63 -5.43
CA PHE A 222 6.97 -15.36 -4.76
C PHE A 222 6.67 -15.54 -3.27
N THR A 223 5.84 -16.53 -2.91
CA THR A 223 5.60 -16.86 -1.49
C THR A 223 6.87 -17.25 -0.75
N LYS A 224 7.73 -18.07 -1.37
CA LYS A 224 9.04 -18.45 -0.79
C LYS A 224 9.99 -17.26 -0.67
N GLU A 225 9.96 -16.34 -1.64
CA GLU A 225 10.76 -15.12 -1.60
C GLU A 225 10.38 -14.23 -0.42
N LEU A 226 9.09 -14.09 -0.12
CA LEU A 226 8.63 -13.34 1.06
C LEU A 226 9.07 -13.99 2.37
N ASP A 227 8.96 -15.32 2.48
CA ASP A 227 9.43 -16.05 3.66
C ASP A 227 10.95 -15.90 3.82
N ARG A 228 11.72 -15.95 2.74
CA ARG A 228 13.17 -15.71 2.74
C ARG A 228 13.53 -14.30 3.25
N LEU A 229 12.82 -13.29 2.79
CA LEU A 229 13.01 -11.90 3.26
C LEU A 229 12.70 -11.76 4.75
N TRP A 230 11.61 -12.39 5.19
CA TRP A 230 11.25 -12.42 6.59
C TRP A 230 12.33 -13.10 7.45
N ASP A 231 12.85 -14.24 7.02
CA ASP A 231 13.89 -14.98 7.75
C ASP A 231 15.18 -14.15 7.93
N GLN A 232 15.51 -13.26 6.98
CA GLN A 232 16.63 -12.34 7.12
C GLN A 232 16.44 -11.33 8.27
N VAL A 233 15.22 -10.82 8.47
CA VAL A 233 14.93 -9.78 9.48
C VAL A 233 14.48 -10.36 10.81
N ARG A 234 13.96 -11.57 10.81
CA ARG A 234 13.41 -12.24 11.99
C ARG A 234 14.30 -12.17 13.24
N PRO A 235 15.63 -12.34 13.16
CA PRO A 235 16.49 -12.22 14.35
C PRO A 235 16.40 -10.85 15.05
N LEU A 236 16.33 -9.75 14.29
CA LEU A 236 16.14 -8.41 14.84
C LEU A 236 14.74 -8.25 15.45
N TYR A 237 13.71 -8.75 14.75
CA TYR A 237 12.34 -8.73 15.25
C TYR A 237 12.22 -9.48 16.59
N LEU A 238 12.83 -10.65 16.72
CA LEU A 238 12.80 -11.43 17.97
C LEU A 238 13.43 -10.68 19.15
N LYS A 239 14.51 -9.91 18.92
CA LYS A 239 15.12 -9.06 19.94
C LYS A 239 14.16 -7.93 20.35
N LEU A 240 13.58 -7.22 19.36
CA LEU A 240 12.62 -6.16 19.62
C LEU A 240 11.41 -6.70 20.40
N HIS A 241 10.84 -7.83 19.95
CA HIS A 241 9.72 -8.48 20.62
C HIS A 241 10.04 -8.85 22.07
N ALA A 242 11.20 -9.46 22.32
CA ALA A 242 11.61 -9.84 23.67
C ALA A 242 11.80 -8.61 24.59
N TYR A 243 12.39 -7.53 24.08
CA TYR A 243 12.55 -6.28 24.82
C TYR A 243 11.20 -5.63 25.13
N VAL A 244 10.33 -5.52 24.14
CA VAL A 244 8.95 -4.99 24.31
C VAL A 244 8.18 -5.84 25.33
N ARG A 245 8.20 -7.16 25.20
CA ARG A 245 7.55 -8.08 26.14
C ARG A 245 8.02 -7.86 27.57
N MET A 246 9.34 -7.73 27.78
CA MET A 246 9.92 -7.43 29.09
C MET A 246 9.36 -6.16 29.70
N LYS A 247 9.30 -5.08 28.92
CA LYS A 247 8.77 -3.78 29.37
C LYS A 247 7.26 -3.81 29.62
N LEU A 248 6.52 -4.54 28.81
CA LEU A 248 5.09 -4.75 29.03
C LEU A 248 4.84 -5.58 30.31
N HIS A 249 5.68 -6.59 30.58
CA HIS A 249 5.61 -7.33 31.83
C HIS A 249 5.88 -6.46 33.06
N ASP A 250 6.90 -5.57 32.99
CA ASP A 250 7.18 -4.60 34.05
C ASP A 250 5.97 -3.69 34.34
N LYS A 251 5.19 -3.34 33.30
CA LYS A 251 4.01 -2.46 33.41
C LYS A 251 2.74 -3.21 33.84
N TYR A 252 2.46 -4.37 33.23
CA TYR A 252 1.17 -5.06 33.33
C TYR A 252 1.20 -6.38 34.09
N GLY A 253 2.39 -6.80 34.59
CA GLY A 253 2.55 -8.03 35.37
C GLY A 253 2.05 -9.27 34.61
N ALA A 254 1.21 -10.06 35.26
CA ALA A 254 0.69 -11.31 34.70
C ALA A 254 -0.12 -11.16 33.41
N SER A 255 -0.70 -9.99 33.14
CA SER A 255 -1.43 -9.72 31.88
C SER A 255 -0.51 -9.66 30.65
N ALA A 256 0.80 -9.43 30.86
CA ALA A 256 1.85 -9.55 29.85
C ALA A 256 2.87 -10.60 30.30
N PRO A 257 2.80 -11.85 29.81
CA PRO A 257 3.67 -12.93 30.26
C PRO A 257 5.16 -12.59 30.15
N ALA A 258 5.98 -12.96 31.14
CA ALA A 258 7.43 -12.74 31.08
C ALA A 258 8.11 -13.51 29.94
N ASN A 259 7.53 -14.63 29.54
CA ASN A 259 7.96 -15.48 28.42
C ASN A 259 6.75 -15.85 27.55
N GLY A 260 7.00 -16.09 26.25
CA GLY A 260 5.95 -16.46 25.31
C GLY A 260 5.40 -15.28 24.49
N PRO A 261 4.24 -15.44 23.85
CA PRO A 261 3.67 -14.42 22.98
C PRO A 261 3.08 -13.24 23.76
N ILE A 262 2.95 -12.09 23.08
CA ILE A 262 2.39 -10.86 23.66
C ILE A 262 0.88 -10.80 23.35
N PRO A 263 0.01 -10.46 24.32
CA PRO A 263 -1.41 -10.20 24.07
C PRO A 263 -1.60 -8.95 23.17
N ALA A 264 -2.38 -9.07 22.11
CA ALA A 264 -2.52 -8.08 21.05
C ALA A 264 -2.93 -6.67 21.53
N HIS A 265 -3.81 -6.58 22.52
CA HIS A 265 -4.35 -5.32 23.06
C HIS A 265 -3.32 -4.45 23.80
N LEU A 266 -2.14 -5.00 24.12
CA LEU A 266 -1.08 -4.30 24.84
C LEU A 266 -0.08 -3.58 23.92
N LEU A 267 -0.20 -3.74 22.60
CA LEU A 267 0.77 -3.23 21.62
C LEU A 267 0.38 -1.87 21.00
N GLY A 268 -0.57 -1.16 21.62
CA GLY A 268 -0.86 0.23 21.23
C GLY A 268 -1.65 0.42 19.92
N ASN A 269 -2.10 -0.67 19.29
CA ASN A 269 -2.76 -0.65 18.00
C ASN A 269 -3.78 -1.79 17.89
N LEU A 270 -4.93 -1.57 17.25
CA LEU A 270 -6.01 -2.56 17.09
C LEU A 270 -5.56 -3.90 16.51
N TRP A 271 -4.60 -3.86 15.60
CA TRP A 271 -4.13 -5.04 14.87
C TRP A 271 -2.72 -5.49 15.30
N ALA A 272 -2.12 -4.77 16.27
CA ALA A 272 -0.73 -4.95 16.68
C ALA A 272 0.25 -4.84 15.48
N GLN A 273 -0.06 -3.97 14.52
CA GLN A 273 0.74 -3.76 13.30
C GLN A 273 1.76 -2.63 13.42
N ASP A 274 1.56 -1.72 14.36
CA ASP A 274 2.43 -0.60 14.68
C ASP A 274 2.52 -0.49 16.20
N TRP A 275 3.72 -0.47 16.73
CA TRP A 275 3.98 -0.44 18.17
C TRP A 275 4.50 0.93 18.66
N SER A 276 4.52 1.94 17.79
CA SER A 276 5.04 3.28 18.14
C SER A 276 4.32 3.93 19.32
N ASN A 277 3.03 3.66 19.49
CA ASN A 277 2.21 4.19 20.58
C ASN A 277 2.64 3.72 21.98
N ILE A 278 3.33 2.59 22.07
CA ILE A 278 3.89 2.12 23.37
C ILE A 278 5.31 2.61 23.63
N TYR A 279 5.88 3.48 22.77
CA TYR A 279 7.20 4.05 22.97
C TYR A 279 7.43 4.57 24.39
N PRO A 280 6.49 5.28 25.06
CA PRO A 280 6.68 5.74 26.44
C PRO A 280 7.00 4.64 27.45
N LEU A 281 6.55 3.39 27.21
CA LEU A 281 6.84 2.24 28.08
C LEU A 281 8.19 1.58 27.78
N VAL A 282 8.66 1.70 26.54
CA VAL A 282 9.83 0.96 26.04
C VAL A 282 11.00 1.89 25.69
N ALA A 283 10.85 3.19 25.89
CA ALA A 283 11.89 4.17 25.60
C ALA A 283 13.21 3.79 26.30
N PRO A 284 14.34 3.78 25.56
CA PRO A 284 15.65 3.58 26.17
C PRO A 284 15.97 4.65 27.20
N PRO A 285 16.77 4.36 28.22
CA PRO A 285 17.32 5.37 29.10
C PRO A 285 18.06 6.45 28.28
N HIS A 286 17.87 7.72 28.61
CA HIS A 286 18.50 8.83 27.91
C HIS A 286 18.14 8.94 26.42
N ALA A 287 16.93 8.52 26.03
CA ALA A 287 16.43 8.47 24.65
C ALA A 287 16.16 9.84 24.01
N ASP A 288 16.43 10.96 24.73
CA ASP A 288 16.27 12.31 24.17
C ASP A 288 17.19 12.50 22.94
N PRO A 289 16.64 12.73 21.73
CA PRO A 289 17.44 12.94 20.54
C PRO A 289 18.27 14.24 20.59
N GLY A 290 18.05 15.11 21.58
CA GLY A 290 18.77 16.37 21.75
C GLY A 290 18.26 17.52 20.86
N PHE A 291 17.21 17.28 20.09
CA PHE A 291 16.50 18.29 19.28
C PHE A 291 15.06 17.87 19.01
N SER A 292 14.24 18.84 18.71
CA SER A 292 12.88 18.62 18.21
C SER A 292 12.73 19.40 16.89
N LEU A 293 12.64 18.66 15.78
CA LEU A 293 12.41 19.33 14.48
C LEU A 293 11.07 20.08 14.47
N THR A 294 10.03 19.52 15.09
CA THR A 294 8.74 20.20 15.27
C THR A 294 8.89 21.55 15.96
N ASP A 295 9.65 21.62 17.06
CA ASP A 295 9.83 22.89 17.78
C ASP A 295 10.67 23.88 16.97
N ILE A 296 11.66 23.40 16.22
CA ILE A 296 12.47 24.23 15.32
C ILE A 296 11.58 24.86 14.24
N LEU A 297 10.74 24.05 13.57
CA LEU A 297 9.84 24.51 12.51
C LEU A 297 8.82 25.52 13.06
N LYS A 298 8.21 25.22 14.22
CA LYS A 298 7.27 26.13 14.91
C LYS A 298 7.93 27.44 15.32
N LYS A 299 9.12 27.39 15.93
CA LYS A 299 9.88 28.57 16.35
C LYS A 299 10.24 29.47 15.15
N ARG A 300 10.60 28.84 14.02
CA ARG A 300 10.87 29.58 12.77
C ARG A 300 9.62 30.02 12.05
N LYS A 301 8.43 29.62 12.49
CA LYS A 301 7.14 29.87 11.82
C LYS A 301 7.21 29.51 10.34
N MET A 302 7.84 28.35 10.03
CA MET A 302 8.10 27.92 8.66
C MET A 302 6.78 27.69 7.92
N PRO A 303 6.51 28.42 6.81
CA PRO A 303 5.28 28.25 6.05
C PRO A 303 5.23 26.88 5.36
N ALA A 304 4.03 26.34 5.15
CA ALA A 304 3.82 25.09 4.42
C ALA A 304 4.53 25.07 3.04
N LEU A 305 4.42 26.16 2.29
CA LEU A 305 5.08 26.30 0.98
C LEU A 305 6.62 26.20 1.08
N ASP A 306 7.23 26.73 2.13
CA ASP A 306 8.69 26.66 2.31
C ASP A 306 9.13 25.25 2.69
N MET A 307 8.31 24.50 3.43
CA MET A 307 8.54 23.10 3.68
C MET A 307 8.51 22.29 2.36
N VAL A 308 7.51 22.52 1.50
CA VAL A 308 7.41 21.88 0.17
C VAL A 308 8.60 22.25 -0.72
N ARG A 309 9.01 23.53 -0.76
CA ARG A 309 10.20 23.97 -1.50
C ARG A 309 11.49 23.35 -0.96
N THR A 310 11.54 23.04 0.33
CA THR A 310 12.68 22.33 0.92
C THR A 310 12.73 20.89 0.43
N GLY A 311 11.59 20.21 0.38
CA GLY A 311 11.47 18.88 -0.25
C GLY A 311 11.85 18.91 -1.73
N GLU A 312 11.37 19.89 -2.51
CA GLU A 312 11.77 20.06 -3.92
C GLU A 312 13.29 20.25 -4.05
N ARG A 313 13.91 21.08 -3.20
CA ARG A 313 15.38 21.27 -3.20
C ARG A 313 16.14 19.96 -2.96
N PHE A 314 15.58 19.05 -2.17
CA PHE A 314 16.19 17.73 -2.01
C PHE A 314 16.33 17.04 -3.37
N TYR A 315 15.25 16.91 -4.14
CA TYR A 315 15.26 16.25 -5.45
C TYR A 315 16.09 17.01 -6.50
N THR A 316 16.00 18.33 -6.54
CA THR A 316 16.82 19.13 -7.48
C THR A 316 18.31 19.05 -7.14
N SER A 317 18.66 18.87 -5.88
CA SER A 317 20.05 18.61 -5.45
C SER A 317 20.59 17.29 -6.01
N LEU A 318 19.72 16.29 -6.19
CA LEU A 318 20.05 15.03 -6.82
C LEU A 318 20.18 15.13 -8.36
N GLY A 319 19.70 16.23 -8.97
CA GLY A 319 19.74 16.45 -10.42
C GLY A 319 18.42 16.31 -11.14
N PHE A 320 17.31 16.08 -10.41
CA PHE A 320 15.99 16.12 -11.02
C PHE A 320 15.62 17.55 -11.45
N ALA A 321 14.84 17.66 -12.53
CA ALA A 321 14.29 18.94 -12.94
C ALA A 321 13.32 19.51 -11.90
N PRO A 322 13.29 20.82 -11.69
CA PRO A 322 12.34 21.45 -10.79
C PRO A 322 10.89 21.06 -11.09
N LEU A 323 10.03 21.12 -10.07
CA LEU A 323 8.60 20.90 -10.24
C LEU A 323 7.99 22.02 -11.12
N PRO A 324 6.99 21.71 -11.95
CA PRO A 324 6.37 22.71 -12.81
C PRO A 324 5.65 23.78 -11.97
N ARG A 325 5.52 25.00 -12.50
CA ARG A 325 4.81 26.08 -11.81
C ARG A 325 3.38 25.68 -11.42
N THR A 326 2.72 24.90 -12.27
CA THR A 326 1.36 24.39 -12.04
C THR A 326 1.26 23.50 -10.80
N PHE A 327 2.33 22.80 -10.40
CA PHE A 327 2.37 22.05 -9.15
C PHE A 327 2.09 22.94 -7.95
N PHE A 328 2.79 24.09 -7.85
CA PHE A 328 2.61 25.04 -6.74
C PHE A 328 1.28 25.79 -6.79
N GLU A 329 0.73 26.00 -7.98
CA GLU A 329 -0.53 26.71 -8.19
C GLU A 329 -1.76 25.84 -7.92
N ARG A 330 -1.66 24.51 -8.12
CA ARG A 330 -2.80 23.59 -8.14
C ARG A 330 -2.82 22.59 -7.00
N SER A 331 -1.71 22.38 -6.30
CA SER A 331 -1.64 21.51 -5.12
C SER A 331 -2.41 22.11 -3.94
N LEU A 332 -2.83 21.26 -3.01
CA LEU A 332 -3.45 21.65 -1.76
C LEU A 332 -2.44 21.47 -0.61
N PHE A 333 -1.84 22.55 -0.12
CA PHE A 333 -0.82 22.53 0.94
C PHE A 333 -1.37 22.83 2.34
N VAL A 334 -2.50 23.51 2.43
CA VAL A 334 -3.10 23.89 3.71
C VAL A 334 -4.61 23.61 3.69
N ARG A 335 -5.17 23.29 4.85
CA ARG A 335 -6.60 23.10 4.99
C ARG A 335 -7.37 24.37 4.65
N PRO A 336 -8.27 24.38 3.66
CA PRO A 336 -9.12 25.52 3.36
C PRO A 336 -10.13 25.74 4.50
N LYS A 337 -10.60 26.98 4.65
CA LYS A 337 -11.58 27.35 5.69
C LYS A 337 -13.02 27.33 5.20
N ASP A 338 -13.21 27.24 3.90
CA ASP A 338 -14.49 27.44 3.21
C ASP A 338 -15.12 26.12 2.71
N ARG A 339 -14.42 24.99 2.87
CA ARG A 339 -14.89 23.70 2.41
C ARG A 339 -14.23 22.53 3.14
N GLU A 340 -14.87 21.38 3.11
CA GLU A 340 -14.30 20.13 3.60
C GLU A 340 -13.40 19.48 2.56
N VAL A 341 -12.28 18.90 3.05
CA VAL A 341 -11.27 18.22 2.24
C VAL A 341 -10.73 16.99 2.97
N VAL A 342 -10.20 16.04 2.24
CA VAL A 342 -9.43 14.92 2.79
C VAL A 342 -8.01 15.41 3.09
N CYS A 343 -7.66 15.55 4.37
CA CYS A 343 -6.33 16.04 4.79
C CYS A 343 -5.21 15.01 4.71
N HIS A 344 -5.53 13.70 4.60
CA HIS A 344 -4.51 12.66 4.44
C HIS A 344 -3.61 12.96 3.24
N ALA A 345 -2.29 12.96 3.46
CA ALA A 345 -1.31 13.26 2.42
C ALA A 345 -1.45 12.29 1.23
N SER A 346 -1.28 12.82 0.02
CA SER A 346 -1.26 12.01 -1.20
C SER A 346 -0.68 12.76 -2.39
N ALA A 347 0.07 12.04 -3.23
CA ALA A 347 0.58 12.53 -4.49
C ALA A 347 -0.35 12.12 -5.65
N TRP A 348 -0.48 12.98 -6.64
CA TRP A 348 -1.42 12.85 -7.75
C TRP A 348 -0.74 13.11 -9.09
N ASP A 349 -1.09 12.30 -10.08
CA ASP A 349 -0.84 12.52 -11.50
C ASP A 349 -2.19 12.63 -12.20
N LEU A 350 -2.56 13.84 -12.66
CA LEU A 350 -3.89 14.12 -13.17
C LEU A 350 -4.05 13.90 -14.67
N ASP A 351 -2.96 13.91 -15.41
CA ASP A 351 -2.98 13.81 -16.88
C ASP A 351 -1.99 12.79 -17.43
N TYR A 352 -1.32 12.06 -16.54
CA TYR A 352 -0.24 11.13 -16.88
C TYR A 352 0.93 11.79 -17.61
N ALA A 353 1.16 13.09 -17.38
CA ALA A 353 2.21 13.86 -18.03
C ALA A 353 2.89 14.86 -17.07
N GLU A 354 2.34 16.08 -16.93
CA GLU A 354 2.99 17.15 -16.14
C GLU A 354 2.05 17.78 -15.09
N ASP A 355 0.76 17.48 -15.07
CA ASP A 355 -0.15 17.97 -14.04
C ASP A 355 -0.10 17.08 -12.80
N ILE A 356 1.07 17.10 -12.17
CA ILE A 356 1.31 16.42 -10.89
C ILE A 356 1.00 17.36 -9.73
N ARG A 357 0.51 16.81 -8.61
CA ARG A 357 0.12 17.58 -7.43
C ARG A 357 0.36 16.77 -6.16
N ILE A 358 0.43 17.47 -5.02
CA ILE A 358 0.22 16.87 -3.70
C ILE A 358 -0.98 17.50 -3.02
N LYS A 359 -1.65 16.72 -2.20
CA LYS A 359 -2.73 17.14 -1.32
C LYS A 359 -2.36 16.77 0.10
N MET A 360 -2.32 17.79 0.98
CA MET A 360 -1.98 17.59 2.38
C MET A 360 -2.41 18.86 3.16
N CYS A 361 -2.76 18.72 4.44
CA CYS A 361 -3.02 19.84 5.34
C CYS A 361 -1.77 20.06 6.21
N ILE A 362 -0.75 20.67 5.63
CA ILE A 362 0.59 20.79 6.22
C ILE A 362 0.59 21.63 7.48
N GLU A 363 1.10 21.04 8.56
CA GLU A 363 1.44 21.70 9.82
C GLU A 363 2.97 21.72 10.00
N PRO A 364 3.55 22.67 10.74
CA PRO A 364 4.99 22.73 10.95
C PRO A 364 5.45 21.66 11.97
N THR A 365 5.38 20.40 11.57
CA THR A 365 5.77 19.22 12.36
C THR A 365 6.89 18.43 11.66
N ALA A 366 7.64 17.64 12.43
CA ALA A 366 8.64 16.72 11.89
C ALA A 366 8.01 15.67 11.00
N GLU A 367 6.82 15.20 11.35
CA GLU A 367 6.04 14.23 10.59
C GLU A 367 5.73 14.78 9.20
N ASP A 368 5.07 15.95 9.11
CA ASP A 368 4.68 16.55 7.82
C ASP A 368 5.89 16.93 6.99
N PHE A 369 6.99 17.39 7.63
CA PHE A 369 8.23 17.66 6.92
C PHE A 369 8.78 16.41 6.23
N THR A 370 8.76 15.27 6.90
CA THR A 370 9.20 13.99 6.35
C THR A 370 8.21 13.48 5.30
N THR A 371 6.90 13.59 5.55
CA THR A 371 5.84 13.19 4.61
C THR A 371 5.91 13.96 3.30
N ILE A 372 6.24 15.26 3.32
CA ILE A 372 6.47 16.04 2.09
C ILE A 372 7.57 15.42 1.24
N HIS A 373 8.68 15.00 1.84
CA HIS A 373 9.78 14.35 1.11
C HIS A 373 9.33 13.01 0.51
N HIS A 374 8.48 12.27 1.20
CA HIS A 374 7.87 11.02 0.73
C HIS A 374 6.92 11.27 -0.45
N GLU A 375 5.94 12.16 -0.31
CA GLU A 375 4.94 12.43 -1.36
C GLU A 375 5.56 12.96 -2.65
N LEU A 376 6.59 13.79 -2.53
CA LEU A 376 7.34 14.23 -3.70
C LEU A 376 8.06 13.07 -4.40
N GLY A 377 8.42 12.00 -3.67
CA GLY A 377 8.97 10.78 -4.28
C GLY A 377 8.03 10.17 -5.31
N HIS A 378 6.74 10.11 -4.99
CA HIS A 378 5.73 9.67 -5.94
C HIS A 378 5.67 10.58 -7.17
N ASN A 379 5.65 11.91 -6.98
CA ASN A 379 5.57 12.86 -8.11
C ASN A 379 6.81 12.78 -9.03
N PHE A 380 8.01 12.64 -8.46
CA PHE A 380 9.22 12.49 -9.28
C PHE A 380 9.26 11.14 -9.99
N TYR A 381 8.70 10.08 -9.42
CA TYR A 381 8.55 8.80 -10.10
C TYR A 381 7.55 8.91 -11.27
N GLN A 382 6.37 9.50 -11.03
CA GLN A 382 5.36 9.76 -12.06
C GLN A 382 5.94 10.51 -13.26
N ARG A 383 6.72 11.56 -13.01
CA ARG A 383 7.40 12.32 -14.07
C ARG A 383 8.46 11.51 -14.81
N ALA A 384 9.15 10.61 -14.13
CA ALA A 384 10.25 9.85 -14.73
C ALA A 384 9.75 8.86 -15.80
N TYR A 385 8.58 8.25 -15.62
CA TYR A 385 8.03 7.27 -16.56
C TYR A 385 6.97 7.83 -17.52
N LYS A 386 6.68 9.11 -17.50
CA LYS A 386 5.58 9.75 -18.26
C LYS A 386 5.61 9.53 -19.79
N ASP A 387 6.77 9.28 -20.35
CA ASP A 387 6.96 9.10 -21.80
C ASP A 387 6.78 7.63 -22.26
N LEU A 388 6.54 6.70 -21.32
CA LEU A 388 6.26 5.30 -21.64
C LEU A 388 4.81 5.13 -22.16
N PRO A 389 4.46 4.01 -22.84
CA PRO A 389 3.07 3.60 -23.04
C PRO A 389 2.31 3.60 -21.71
N VAL A 390 1.03 4.00 -21.72
CA VAL A 390 0.25 4.22 -20.48
C VAL A 390 0.24 3.00 -19.57
N LEU A 391 0.16 1.79 -20.12
CA LEU A 391 0.20 0.55 -19.35
C LEU A 391 1.55 0.30 -18.65
N PHE A 392 2.59 1.07 -18.96
CA PHE A 392 3.89 1.01 -18.28
C PHE A 392 4.12 2.16 -17.30
N ARG A 393 3.19 3.12 -17.21
CA ARG A 393 3.29 4.28 -16.31
C ARG A 393 2.84 3.94 -14.90
N ASP A 394 3.59 3.05 -14.26
CA ASP A 394 3.47 2.67 -12.87
C ASP A 394 4.84 2.20 -12.37
N SER A 395 4.98 1.93 -11.08
CA SER A 395 6.23 1.40 -10.51
C SER A 395 6.49 -0.05 -10.93
N ALA A 396 7.74 -0.49 -10.83
CA ALA A 396 8.16 -1.82 -11.25
C ALA A 396 7.36 -2.97 -10.56
N ASN A 397 6.94 -2.76 -9.32
CA ASN A 397 5.89 -3.51 -8.63
C ASN A 397 5.26 -2.61 -7.55
N ASP A 398 4.17 -3.06 -6.93
CA ASP A 398 3.38 -2.29 -5.96
C ASP A 398 4.19 -1.71 -4.79
N GLY A 399 5.30 -2.35 -4.41
CA GLY A 399 6.15 -1.90 -3.30
C GLY A 399 7.13 -0.79 -3.68
N PHE A 400 7.43 -0.57 -4.97
CA PHE A 400 8.46 0.39 -5.38
C PHE A 400 8.03 1.83 -5.19
N HIS A 401 6.78 2.19 -5.45
CA HIS A 401 6.32 3.57 -5.28
C HIS A 401 6.46 4.03 -3.83
N GLU A 402 5.93 3.24 -2.89
CA GLU A 402 6.04 3.51 -1.46
C GLU A 402 7.50 3.48 -1.00
N ALA A 403 8.28 2.49 -1.46
CA ALA A 403 9.67 2.37 -1.10
C ALA A 403 10.52 3.57 -1.53
N ILE A 404 10.21 4.22 -2.66
CA ILE A 404 10.94 5.42 -3.11
C ILE A 404 10.64 6.62 -2.21
N GLY A 405 9.37 6.88 -1.90
CA GLY A 405 9.00 7.94 -0.96
C GLY A 405 9.70 7.76 0.39
N ASP A 406 9.61 6.55 0.94
CA ASP A 406 10.25 6.19 2.21
C ASP A 406 11.78 6.24 2.15
N THR A 407 12.42 5.86 1.02
CA THR A 407 13.88 5.94 0.84
C THR A 407 14.37 7.38 1.00
N ILE A 408 13.64 8.35 0.45
CA ILE A 408 13.99 9.77 0.61
C ILE A 408 13.68 10.24 2.04
N ALA A 409 12.57 9.78 2.63
CA ALA A 409 12.25 10.04 4.04
C ALA A 409 13.35 9.53 5.00
N LEU A 410 13.99 8.38 4.70
CA LEU A 410 15.16 7.89 5.43
C LEU A 410 16.38 8.83 5.33
N SER A 411 16.49 9.63 4.28
CA SER A 411 17.55 10.63 4.09
C SER A 411 17.31 11.94 4.86
N VAL A 412 16.16 12.11 5.52
CA VAL A 412 15.87 13.25 6.43
C VAL A 412 16.54 12.97 7.79
N THR A 413 17.85 13.06 7.79
CA THR A 413 18.72 12.78 8.95
C THR A 413 19.15 14.07 9.66
N PRO A 414 19.69 14.00 10.89
CA PRO A 414 20.28 15.17 11.55
C PRO A 414 21.33 15.87 10.68
N GLU A 415 22.14 15.11 9.95
CA GLU A 415 23.16 15.62 9.04
C GLU A 415 22.56 16.42 7.88
N TYR A 416 21.43 15.94 7.31
CA TYR A 416 20.68 16.69 6.31
C TYR A 416 20.12 17.98 6.89
N LEU A 417 19.54 17.94 8.09
CA LEU A 417 18.99 19.13 8.76
C LEU A 417 20.07 20.18 9.03
N VAL A 418 21.32 19.78 9.31
CA VAL A 418 22.45 20.69 9.42
C VAL A 418 22.78 21.31 8.07
N ARG A 419 22.86 20.52 7.00
CA ARG A 419 23.18 21.02 5.65
C ARG A 419 22.19 22.07 5.14
N ILE A 420 20.91 21.91 5.49
CA ILE A 420 19.87 22.88 5.10
C ILE A 420 19.66 24.00 6.13
N GLY A 421 20.48 24.04 7.19
CA GLY A 421 20.48 25.10 8.21
C GLY A 421 19.30 25.04 9.18
N LEU A 422 18.64 23.91 9.33
CA LEU A 422 17.59 23.71 10.35
C LEU A 422 18.19 23.32 11.71
N LEU A 423 19.34 22.66 11.72
CA LEU A 423 20.15 22.39 12.91
C LEU A 423 21.52 23.07 12.80
N ASP A 424 22.05 23.53 13.91
CA ASP A 424 23.43 24.07 13.96
C ASP A 424 24.48 22.95 13.99
N LYS A 425 24.16 21.84 14.64
CA LYS A 425 25.04 20.68 14.80
C LYS A 425 24.22 19.40 14.95
N ALA A 426 24.67 18.32 14.29
CA ALA A 426 24.11 16.98 14.49
C ALA A 426 24.39 16.49 15.93
N PRO A 427 23.41 15.84 16.58
CA PRO A 427 23.58 15.23 17.89
C PRO A 427 24.66 14.14 17.88
N ASP A 428 25.22 13.85 19.07
CA ASP A 428 26.10 12.71 19.26
C ASP A 428 25.40 11.37 18.93
N THR A 429 26.15 10.41 18.40
CA THR A 429 25.61 9.09 17.99
C THR A 429 25.04 8.27 19.14
N SER A 430 25.44 8.55 20.40
CA SER A 430 24.84 7.90 21.57
C SER A 430 23.33 8.17 21.72
N ARG A 431 22.83 9.22 21.07
CA ARG A 431 21.41 9.60 21.07
C ARG A 431 20.57 8.89 19.99
N ASP A 432 21.20 8.13 19.09
CA ASP A 432 20.51 7.44 17.99
C ASP A 432 19.56 6.35 18.47
N ILE A 433 19.84 5.72 19.60
CA ILE A 433 19.07 4.57 20.08
C ILE A 433 17.60 4.91 20.28
N GLY A 434 17.29 6.12 20.79
CA GLY A 434 15.90 6.56 20.95
C GLY A 434 15.18 6.72 19.61
N LEU A 435 15.82 7.36 18.63
CA LEU A 435 15.25 7.53 17.27
C LEU A 435 15.09 6.18 16.55
N LEU A 436 16.10 5.31 16.67
CA LEU A 436 16.05 3.97 16.09
C LEU A 436 15.00 3.09 16.77
N MET A 437 14.79 3.21 18.08
CA MET A 437 13.73 2.48 18.79
C MET A 437 12.35 2.92 18.29
N THR A 438 12.07 4.23 18.18
CA THR A 438 10.81 4.74 17.64
C THR A 438 10.54 4.15 16.24
N ARG A 439 11.54 4.21 15.36
CA ARG A 439 11.42 3.69 14.00
C ARG A 439 11.30 2.15 13.96
N ALA A 440 11.98 1.44 14.87
CA ALA A 440 11.86 -0.01 14.95
C ALA A 440 10.47 -0.48 15.40
N LEU A 441 9.84 0.23 16.34
CA LEU A 441 8.48 -0.07 16.79
C LEU A 441 7.47 0.09 15.64
N GLU A 442 7.67 1.05 14.76
CA GLU A 442 6.88 1.24 13.55
C GLU A 442 7.24 0.19 12.48
N LYS A 443 8.45 0.23 11.94
CA LYS A 443 8.85 -0.52 10.74
C LYS A 443 9.11 -2.00 11.02
N ILE A 444 9.89 -2.34 12.05
CA ILE A 444 10.19 -3.75 12.38
C ILE A 444 8.97 -4.43 13.00
N GLY A 445 8.20 -3.71 13.84
CA GLY A 445 6.93 -4.21 14.40
C GLY A 445 5.90 -4.55 13.33
N PHE A 446 5.91 -3.80 12.21
CA PHE A 446 4.99 -3.98 11.09
C PHE A 446 5.26 -5.21 10.22
N LEU A 447 6.52 -5.54 9.96
CA LEU A 447 6.91 -6.53 8.95
C LEU A 447 6.14 -7.86 9.03
N PRO A 448 6.06 -8.56 10.19
CA PRO A 448 5.35 -9.83 10.24
C PRO A 448 3.84 -9.67 10.01
N PHE A 449 3.25 -8.53 10.36
CA PHE A 449 1.85 -8.25 10.08
C PHE A 449 1.62 -7.99 8.59
N GLY A 450 2.49 -7.20 7.95
CA GLY A 450 2.48 -6.96 6.51
C GLY A 450 2.55 -8.25 5.69
N LEU A 451 3.32 -9.23 6.18
CA LEU A 451 3.46 -10.55 5.57
C LEU A 451 2.22 -11.44 5.77
N LEU A 452 1.69 -11.55 7.00
CA LEU A 452 0.71 -12.58 7.36
C LEU A 452 -0.68 -12.37 6.72
N ILE A 453 -1.10 -11.13 6.46
CA ILE A 453 -2.44 -10.84 5.94
C ILE A 453 -2.67 -11.53 4.61
N ASP A 454 -1.76 -11.37 3.66
CA ASP A 454 -1.89 -11.97 2.34
C ASP A 454 -1.55 -13.45 2.36
N GLN A 455 -0.66 -13.91 3.21
CA GLN A 455 -0.45 -15.34 3.47
C GLN A 455 -1.75 -16.03 3.90
N TRP A 456 -2.55 -15.39 4.76
CA TRP A 456 -3.87 -15.89 5.14
C TRP A 456 -4.84 -15.87 3.95
N ARG A 457 -4.95 -14.73 3.23
CA ARG A 457 -5.88 -14.59 2.09
C ARG A 457 -5.57 -15.56 0.95
N TRP A 458 -4.30 -15.72 0.59
CA TRP A 458 -3.90 -16.66 -0.47
C TRP A 458 -4.27 -18.10 -0.14
N LYS A 459 -4.08 -18.51 1.11
CA LYS A 459 -4.50 -19.85 1.58
C LYS A 459 -6.01 -20.00 1.60
N VAL A 460 -6.75 -18.95 1.89
CA VAL A 460 -8.23 -18.94 1.80
C VAL A 460 -8.68 -19.06 0.34
N PHE A 461 -8.10 -18.26 -0.57
CA PHE A 461 -8.42 -18.35 -2.00
C PHE A 461 -8.05 -19.72 -2.60
N ALA A 462 -6.93 -20.28 -2.20
CA ALA A 462 -6.51 -21.62 -2.63
C ALA A 462 -7.36 -22.77 -2.01
N GLY A 463 -8.21 -22.47 -1.02
CA GLY A 463 -9.00 -23.47 -0.30
C GLY A 463 -8.22 -24.28 0.74
N GLU A 464 -6.96 -23.92 1.01
CA GLU A 464 -6.15 -24.53 2.09
C GLU A 464 -6.70 -24.19 3.47
N ILE A 465 -7.23 -22.99 3.64
CA ILE A 465 -7.97 -22.54 4.82
C ILE A 465 -9.45 -22.51 4.47
N THR A 466 -10.20 -23.46 5.04
CA THR A 466 -11.63 -23.56 4.82
C THR A 466 -12.41 -22.54 5.66
N PRO A 467 -13.68 -22.23 5.33
CA PRO A 467 -14.51 -21.36 6.16
C PRO A 467 -14.60 -21.77 7.63
N ALA A 468 -14.51 -23.06 7.94
CA ALA A 468 -14.51 -23.58 9.31
C ALA A 468 -13.19 -23.32 10.07
N GLN A 469 -12.20 -22.70 9.44
CA GLN A 469 -10.86 -22.50 9.99
C GLN A 469 -10.40 -21.04 9.90
N TYR A 470 -11.22 -20.12 9.43
CA TYR A 470 -10.82 -18.74 9.14
C TYR A 470 -10.18 -18.04 10.34
N ASN A 471 -10.82 -18.11 11.49
CA ASN A 471 -10.37 -17.41 12.69
C ASN A 471 -9.16 -18.12 13.33
N LYS A 472 -9.20 -19.45 13.43
CA LYS A 472 -8.08 -20.23 13.97
C LYS A 472 -6.81 -20.03 13.14
N ALA A 473 -6.89 -20.16 11.82
CA ALA A 473 -5.75 -19.97 10.93
C ALA A 473 -5.17 -18.55 10.97
N TRP A 474 -6.01 -17.53 11.15
CA TRP A 474 -5.56 -16.17 11.39
C TRP A 474 -4.67 -16.07 12.64
N TRP A 475 -5.11 -16.63 13.76
CA TRP A 475 -4.36 -16.58 15.01
C TRP A 475 -3.13 -17.50 15.00
N ASP A 476 -3.17 -18.63 14.30
CA ASP A 476 -2.00 -19.47 14.08
C ASP A 476 -0.90 -18.70 13.31
N LEU A 477 -1.27 -17.91 12.30
CA LEU A 477 -0.32 -17.08 11.55
C LEU A 477 0.18 -15.90 12.39
N LYS A 478 -0.67 -15.25 13.19
CA LYS A 478 -0.24 -14.20 14.12
C LYS A 478 0.73 -14.73 15.16
N LEU A 479 0.48 -15.90 15.70
CA LEU A 479 1.44 -16.54 16.60
C LEU A 479 2.75 -16.89 15.88
N LYS A 480 2.67 -17.50 14.70
CA LYS A 480 3.85 -17.92 13.92
C LYS A 480 4.77 -16.75 13.57
N TYR A 481 4.21 -15.67 13.03
CA TYR A 481 5.00 -14.57 12.49
C TYR A 481 5.22 -13.43 13.50
N GLN A 482 4.20 -13.07 14.27
CA GLN A 482 4.29 -11.94 15.20
C GLN A 482 4.61 -12.33 16.64
N GLY A 483 4.40 -13.59 17.07
CA GLY A 483 4.43 -13.92 18.50
C GLY A 483 3.35 -13.20 19.29
N VAL A 484 2.18 -13.00 18.68
CA VAL A 484 1.05 -12.27 19.25
C VAL A 484 -0.16 -13.20 19.37
N VAL A 485 -0.86 -13.10 20.49
CA VAL A 485 -2.07 -13.87 20.78
C VAL A 485 -3.24 -12.94 21.11
N PRO A 486 -4.50 -13.40 20.98
CA PRO A 486 -5.64 -12.60 21.40
C PRO A 486 -5.69 -12.49 22.93
N PRO A 487 -6.32 -11.44 23.49
CA PRO A 487 -6.46 -11.28 24.94
C PRO A 487 -7.34 -12.34 25.62
N SER A 488 -8.20 -13.01 24.84
CA SER A 488 -9.09 -14.09 25.28
C SER A 488 -9.20 -15.16 24.19
N ALA A 489 -9.75 -16.32 24.55
CA ALA A 489 -10.02 -17.39 23.57
C ALA A 489 -10.95 -16.89 22.46
N ARG A 490 -10.56 -17.16 21.20
CA ARG A 490 -11.27 -16.71 19.98
C ARG A 490 -11.53 -17.90 19.07
N GLY A 491 -12.71 -18.50 19.17
CA GLY A 491 -13.14 -19.62 18.33
C GLY A 491 -13.62 -19.20 16.94
N GLU A 492 -14.25 -20.15 16.23
CA GLU A 492 -14.77 -19.90 14.89
C GLU A 492 -16.11 -19.15 14.86
N GLU A 493 -16.69 -18.81 16.02
CA GLU A 493 -17.79 -17.86 16.17
C GLU A 493 -17.35 -16.42 15.86
N PHE A 494 -16.04 -16.14 15.91
CA PHE A 494 -15.44 -14.86 15.52
C PHE A 494 -14.97 -14.86 14.06
N PHE A 495 -14.69 -13.68 13.54
CA PHE A 495 -14.07 -13.47 12.23
C PHE A 495 -13.07 -12.31 12.31
N ASP A 496 -12.05 -12.44 13.15
CA ASP A 496 -11.08 -11.39 13.45
C ASP A 496 -10.32 -10.82 12.23
N PRO A 497 -10.00 -11.59 11.17
CA PRO A 497 -9.47 -11.00 9.94
C PRO A 497 -10.39 -9.92 9.33
N GLY A 498 -11.71 -10.07 9.45
CA GLY A 498 -12.67 -9.07 8.95
C GLY A 498 -12.69 -7.75 9.74
N ALA A 499 -12.08 -7.72 10.93
CA ALA A 499 -11.91 -6.49 11.70
C ALA A 499 -10.79 -5.57 11.19
N LYS A 500 -10.02 -6.01 10.18
CA LYS A 500 -9.01 -5.20 9.46
C LYS A 500 -9.56 -4.79 8.10
N TYR A 501 -9.69 -3.47 7.85
CA TYR A 501 -10.28 -2.88 6.65
C TYR A 501 -9.90 -3.57 5.34
N HIS A 502 -8.62 -3.86 5.12
CA HIS A 502 -8.10 -4.44 3.89
C HIS A 502 -8.64 -5.83 3.55
N VAL A 503 -9.25 -6.54 4.52
CA VAL A 503 -9.87 -7.84 4.28
C VAL A 503 -11.27 -7.70 3.69
N PRO A 504 -12.23 -6.97 4.29
CA PRO A 504 -13.55 -6.74 3.71
C PRO A 504 -13.51 -5.84 2.47
N ASP A 505 -12.56 -4.89 2.35
CA ASP A 505 -12.34 -4.03 1.19
C ASP A 505 -11.61 -4.74 0.04
N ASN A 506 -11.03 -5.89 0.29
CA ASN A 506 -10.25 -6.67 -0.67
C ASN A 506 -8.98 -5.99 -1.20
N THR A 507 -8.37 -5.07 -0.45
CA THR A 507 -7.12 -4.42 -0.84
C THR A 507 -5.91 -5.34 -0.59
N PRO A 508 -5.06 -5.67 -1.60
CA PRO A 508 -3.82 -6.43 -1.43
C PRO A 508 -2.87 -5.73 -0.45
N TYR A 509 -2.18 -6.51 0.38
CA TYR A 509 -1.40 -5.98 1.51
C TYR A 509 0.11 -6.20 1.40
N THR A 510 0.56 -7.19 0.64
CA THR A 510 1.98 -7.54 0.47
C THR A 510 2.84 -6.38 0.00
N ARG A 511 2.27 -5.42 -0.74
CA ARG A 511 2.94 -4.19 -1.18
C ARG A 511 3.61 -3.43 -0.04
N TYR A 512 2.96 -3.37 1.13
CA TYR A 512 3.48 -2.66 2.30
C TYR A 512 4.67 -3.40 2.93
N PHE A 513 4.62 -4.75 2.97
CA PHE A 513 5.77 -5.55 3.40
C PHE A 513 6.98 -5.35 2.47
N LEU A 514 6.74 -5.36 1.15
CA LEU A 514 7.80 -5.15 0.17
C LEU A 514 8.36 -3.73 0.24
N ALA A 515 7.51 -2.73 0.39
CA ALA A 515 7.94 -1.34 0.53
C ALA A 515 8.86 -1.16 1.74
N ASP A 516 8.48 -1.76 2.87
CA ASP A 516 9.28 -1.72 4.10
C ASP A 516 10.66 -2.40 3.95
N ILE A 517 10.77 -3.44 3.12
CA ILE A 517 12.05 -4.07 2.80
C ILE A 517 12.87 -3.20 1.83
N LEU A 518 12.23 -2.78 0.74
CA LEU A 518 12.89 -2.12 -0.38
C LEU A 518 13.42 -0.73 -0.02
N GLN A 519 12.72 0.03 0.83
CA GLN A 519 13.19 1.35 1.25
C GLN A 519 14.59 1.31 1.85
N PHE A 520 14.89 0.32 2.67
CA PHE A 520 16.22 0.18 3.28
C PHE A 520 17.26 -0.32 2.27
N GLN A 521 16.88 -1.23 1.37
CA GLN A 521 17.77 -1.71 0.33
C GLN A 521 18.13 -0.58 -0.66
N PHE A 522 17.16 0.23 -1.05
CA PHE A 522 17.37 1.39 -1.90
C PHE A 522 18.23 2.44 -1.19
N HIS A 523 17.90 2.75 0.05
CA HIS A 523 18.66 3.71 0.86
C HIS A 523 20.12 3.29 1.00
N ARG A 524 20.41 2.00 1.32
CA ARG A 524 21.76 1.47 1.40
C ARG A 524 22.53 1.63 0.09
N ALA A 525 21.91 1.29 -1.03
CA ALA A 525 22.51 1.40 -2.35
C ALA A 525 22.82 2.86 -2.72
N LEU A 526 21.89 3.77 -2.48
CA LEU A 526 22.03 5.19 -2.77
C LEU A 526 23.03 5.87 -1.82
N ALA A 527 23.03 5.53 -0.53
CA ALA A 527 24.00 6.02 0.46
C ALA A 527 25.43 5.61 0.07
N LYS A 528 25.62 4.36 -0.37
CA LYS A 528 26.89 3.88 -0.91
C LYS A 528 27.31 4.66 -2.15
N THR A 529 26.40 4.90 -3.08
CA THR A 529 26.65 5.69 -4.30
C THR A 529 26.97 7.15 -3.97
N ALA A 530 26.38 7.70 -2.92
CA ALA A 530 26.67 9.05 -2.41
C ALA A 530 28.00 9.13 -1.64
N GLY A 531 28.70 8.00 -1.43
CA GLY A 531 29.97 7.96 -0.69
C GLY A 531 29.81 8.18 0.82
N CYS A 532 28.62 7.89 1.40
CA CYS A 532 28.41 8.01 2.83
C CYS A 532 29.23 6.98 3.60
N THR A 533 29.98 7.44 4.61
CA THR A 533 30.82 6.60 5.52
C THR A 533 30.29 6.55 6.93
N LEU A 534 29.17 7.24 7.21
CA LEU A 534 28.50 7.22 8.51
C LEU A 534 27.68 5.93 8.68
N PRO A 535 27.23 5.60 9.90
CA PRO A 535 26.21 4.59 10.09
C PRO A 535 24.99 4.85 9.19
N LEU A 536 24.39 3.80 8.65
CA LEU A 536 23.37 3.92 7.58
C LEU A 536 22.16 4.79 8.01
N ASN A 537 21.77 4.75 9.26
CA ASN A 537 20.72 5.58 9.83
C ASN A 537 21.02 7.09 9.85
N ARG A 538 22.27 7.49 9.61
CA ARG A 538 22.71 8.87 9.52
C ARG A 538 23.04 9.32 8.10
N CYS A 539 23.05 8.39 7.15
CA CYS A 539 23.32 8.70 5.75
C CYS A 539 22.19 9.51 5.11
N SER A 540 22.54 10.52 4.35
CA SER A 540 21.63 11.26 3.47
C SER A 540 22.20 11.26 2.05
N THR A 541 21.33 11.16 1.07
CA THR A 541 21.67 11.24 -0.36
C THR A 541 21.63 12.69 -0.89
N TYR A 542 21.25 13.65 -0.07
CA TYR A 542 21.19 15.07 -0.43
C TYR A 542 22.46 15.56 -1.10
N GLU A 543 22.34 16.30 -2.22
CA GLU A 543 23.43 16.82 -3.07
C GLU A 543 24.24 15.76 -3.85
N SER A 544 23.87 14.47 -3.81
CA SER A 544 24.56 13.44 -4.58
C SER A 544 23.97 13.28 -5.98
N LYS A 545 24.56 13.92 -6.99
CA LYS A 545 24.15 13.79 -8.39
C LYS A 545 24.24 12.33 -8.86
N ALA A 546 25.29 11.60 -8.46
CA ALA A 546 25.46 10.18 -8.83
C ALA A 546 24.34 9.29 -8.28
N ALA A 547 23.89 9.55 -7.03
CA ALA A 547 22.73 8.85 -6.48
C ALA A 547 21.45 9.20 -7.25
N GLY A 548 21.26 10.47 -7.59
CA GLY A 548 20.12 10.93 -8.36
C GLY A 548 20.05 10.36 -9.79
N GLU A 549 21.18 10.30 -10.51
CA GLU A 549 21.25 9.69 -11.84
C GLU A 549 20.88 8.20 -11.79
N ARG A 550 21.41 7.48 -10.81
CA ARG A 550 21.11 6.06 -10.62
C ARG A 550 19.64 5.84 -10.27
N LEU A 551 19.09 6.68 -9.39
CA LEU A 551 17.67 6.66 -9.03
C LEU A 551 16.81 6.92 -10.26
N ASN A 552 17.04 8.03 -10.98
CA ASN A 552 16.24 8.42 -12.14
C ASN A 552 16.26 7.37 -13.25
N LYS A 553 17.41 6.69 -13.47
CA LYS A 553 17.50 5.60 -14.43
C LYS A 553 16.53 4.47 -14.11
N MET A 554 16.38 4.09 -12.85
CA MET A 554 15.41 3.08 -12.40
C MET A 554 13.98 3.60 -12.53
N LEU A 555 13.71 4.82 -12.05
CA LEU A 555 12.36 5.41 -12.12
C LEU A 555 11.82 5.47 -13.54
N SER A 556 12.67 5.84 -14.52
CA SER A 556 12.28 5.95 -15.93
C SER A 556 11.91 4.60 -16.59
N MET A 557 12.20 3.48 -15.96
CA MET A 557 11.77 2.16 -16.45
C MET A 557 10.27 1.92 -16.24
N GLY A 558 9.64 2.59 -15.26
CA GLY A 558 8.27 2.28 -14.86
C GLY A 558 8.10 0.79 -14.62
N GLN A 559 7.00 0.21 -15.12
CA GLN A 559 6.79 -1.25 -15.14
C GLN A 559 7.04 -1.90 -16.52
N SER A 560 7.82 -1.23 -17.40
CA SER A 560 8.12 -1.75 -18.74
C SER A 560 9.01 -2.99 -18.74
N ARG A 561 9.73 -3.22 -17.64
CA ARG A 561 10.59 -4.40 -17.42
C ARG A 561 10.19 -5.10 -16.11
N PRO A 562 10.48 -6.41 -15.96
CA PRO A 562 10.34 -7.11 -14.70
C PRO A 562 11.08 -6.39 -13.57
N TRP A 563 10.50 -6.36 -12.37
CA TRP A 563 11.07 -5.65 -11.21
C TRP A 563 12.53 -6.03 -10.87
N PRO A 564 13.03 -7.27 -11.13
CA PRO A 564 14.44 -7.56 -10.87
C PRO A 564 15.42 -6.72 -11.71
N GLU A 565 15.03 -6.33 -12.92
CA GLU A 565 15.85 -5.45 -13.78
C GLU A 565 15.87 -4.01 -13.25
N ALA A 566 14.73 -3.51 -12.78
CA ALA A 566 14.63 -2.21 -12.12
C ALA A 566 15.46 -2.19 -10.83
N LEU A 567 15.35 -3.24 -10.02
CA LEU A 567 16.12 -3.40 -8.79
C LEU A 567 17.63 -3.44 -9.05
N GLU A 568 18.07 -4.20 -10.06
CA GLU A 568 19.48 -4.27 -10.48
C GLU A 568 19.99 -2.89 -10.91
N THR A 569 19.20 -2.14 -11.65
CA THR A 569 19.56 -0.78 -12.11
C THR A 569 19.87 0.12 -10.91
N LEU A 570 19.06 0.06 -9.84
CA LEU A 570 19.24 0.88 -8.65
C LEU A 570 20.29 0.29 -7.68
N THR A 571 20.27 -1.01 -7.44
CA THR A 571 21.04 -1.62 -6.34
C THR A 571 22.28 -2.40 -6.82
N GLY A 572 22.31 -2.83 -8.06
CA GLY A 572 23.31 -3.74 -8.62
C GLY A 572 23.00 -5.23 -8.34
N SER A 573 21.81 -5.53 -7.80
CA SER A 573 21.33 -6.90 -7.53
C SER A 573 19.91 -7.07 -8.08
N LYS A 574 19.63 -8.24 -8.66
CA LYS A 574 18.29 -8.65 -9.08
C LYS A 574 17.44 -9.22 -7.95
N GLN A 575 18.04 -9.42 -6.78
CA GLN A 575 17.39 -10.06 -5.64
C GLN A 575 17.06 -9.01 -4.57
N MET A 576 15.85 -9.07 -4.03
CA MET A 576 15.47 -8.31 -2.85
C MET A 576 16.32 -8.78 -1.65
N ASP A 577 16.72 -7.84 -0.80
CA ASP A 577 17.62 -8.09 0.31
C ASP A 577 17.23 -7.28 1.55
N ALA A 578 16.66 -7.98 2.52
CA ALA A 578 16.24 -7.39 3.79
C ALA A 578 17.41 -7.17 4.78
N THR A 579 18.64 -7.62 4.46
CA THR A 579 19.80 -7.37 5.33
C THR A 579 20.13 -5.88 5.47
N ALA A 580 19.70 -5.05 4.52
CA ALA A 580 19.82 -3.60 4.63
C ALA A 580 19.11 -3.02 5.87
N ILE A 581 18.05 -3.67 6.34
CA ILE A 581 17.38 -3.34 7.60
C ILE A 581 18.33 -3.59 8.78
N LEU A 582 19.04 -4.72 8.77
CA LEU A 582 20.01 -5.05 9.81
C LEU A 582 21.15 -4.03 9.88
N ASP A 583 21.64 -3.59 8.73
CA ASP A 583 22.67 -2.53 8.64
C ASP A 583 22.15 -1.20 9.20
N TYR A 584 20.92 -0.83 8.88
CA TYR A 584 20.29 0.41 9.35
C TYR A 584 20.09 0.41 10.86
N PHE A 585 19.61 -0.71 11.42
CA PHE A 585 19.33 -0.87 12.85
C PHE A 585 20.49 -1.48 13.63
N ALA A 586 21.69 -1.58 13.06
CA ALA A 586 22.86 -2.20 13.74
C ALA A 586 23.15 -1.60 15.13
N PRO A 587 23.11 -0.26 15.34
CA PRO A 587 23.32 0.30 16.68
C PRO A 587 22.26 -0.15 17.68
N LEU A 588 20.98 -0.17 17.25
CA LEU A 588 19.86 -0.63 18.10
C LEU A 588 19.96 -2.13 18.38
N SER A 589 20.31 -2.94 17.38
CA SER A 589 20.46 -4.40 17.55
C SER A 589 21.52 -4.72 18.60
N LYS A 590 22.67 -4.03 18.57
CA LYS A 590 23.72 -4.18 19.57
C LYS A 590 23.23 -3.78 20.96
N TRP A 591 22.55 -2.65 21.07
CA TRP A 591 21.98 -2.20 22.34
C TRP A 591 20.96 -3.20 22.90
N LEU A 592 20.08 -3.75 22.03
CA LEU A 592 19.11 -4.78 22.42
C LEU A 592 19.81 -6.05 22.94
N ASP A 593 20.93 -6.49 22.35
CA ASP A 593 21.72 -7.62 22.84
C ASP A 593 22.22 -7.38 24.26
N GLU A 594 22.65 -6.16 24.57
CA GLU A 594 23.09 -5.77 25.93
C GLU A 594 21.92 -5.80 26.92
N GLN A 595 20.72 -5.31 26.52
CA GLN A 595 19.52 -5.29 27.38
C GLN A 595 18.96 -6.69 27.64
N LEU A 596 19.15 -7.61 26.70
CA LEU A 596 18.58 -8.96 26.72
C LEU A 596 19.56 -10.02 27.17
N ALA A 597 20.78 -9.64 27.64
CA ALA A 597 21.79 -10.59 28.08
C ALA A 597 21.23 -11.57 29.13
N GLY A 598 21.31 -12.88 28.84
CA GLY A 598 20.79 -13.94 29.70
C GLY A 598 19.26 -14.11 29.72
N ARG A 599 18.51 -13.41 28.83
CA ARG A 599 17.05 -13.51 28.71
C ARG A 599 16.64 -14.32 27.49
N PRO A 600 15.51 -15.04 27.54
CA PRO A 600 15.00 -15.77 26.39
C PRO A 600 14.53 -14.80 25.30
N ILE A 601 14.95 -15.07 24.05
CA ILE A 601 14.55 -14.35 22.84
C ILE A 601 13.55 -15.23 22.08
N GLY A 602 12.44 -14.62 21.64
CA GLY A 602 11.34 -15.32 20.97
C GLY A 602 10.20 -15.68 21.94
N TRP A 603 9.28 -16.56 21.46
CA TRP A 603 8.05 -16.99 22.18
C TRP A 603 7.86 -18.49 22.14
#